data_1eec13bebb2870453aaf98bb6de8c0aa
#
_entry.id   1eec13bebb2870453aaf98bb6de8c0aa
#
_cell.length_a   1.000
_cell.length_b   1.000
_cell.length_c   1.000
_cell.angle_alpha   90.00
_cell.angle_beta   90.00
_cell.angle_gamma   90.00
#
_symmetry.space_group_name_H-M   'P 1'
#
loop_
_entity.id
_entity.type
_entity.pdbx_description
1 polymer ?
#
loop_
_entity_poly.entity_id
_entity_poly.type
_entity_poly.pdbx_seq_one_letter_code
_entity_poly.pdbx_strand_id
1 'polypeptide(L)'
;MADGGNRRNVTGEVTKPGVSSRHSLIQYEHAATETCTLMDFMGYGPHIRQARRDAYKTVDRLMTALMCGSATCFTTGSKAEGLTCFLESDIDVMCVDNNVICIEEGVDSSNILKETTILRACSQKSYPGHCILLLERSGTTITTFVHNALCDDGYDHELLSSALYINAWLNFKRTEGAVILDRVGPSTPSTYYGGTLHQDLVHALHLYCPSILTRWAARPRNWPTNNIVQKVVSLGTVVTPVGFKGSDYEHVEWRLCFNAGENVLVNNLTDIMVKVYVLLKMVKQDVLKPRKKEVTSFTVKNIVLWIAEKTPQSLLHERSLFQWLHEGLYALRVAIDTKELPYYMIPERNLMAACALEHEQKLSWIATINDMIEEGPIMILRLPKIRRALIAHPEPLRWYSGRRIEMEMLELIAMNRGALDMDEDTDVIMVAVLTRKADIMKEVRDRMITEGCRENNLHDLYHSMLL
;
A
#
# COMPACT_ATOMS: atom_id res chain seq x y z
N MET A 1 -68.78 -15.40 -24.46
CA MET A 1 -68.82 -15.47 -22.96
C MET A 1 -67.42 -15.07 -22.53
N ALA A 2 -67.31 -13.94 -21.89
CA ALA A 2 -66.10 -13.33 -21.43
C ALA A 2 -65.68 -13.95 -20.08
N ASP A 3 -64.42 -14.18 -19.88
CA ASP A 3 -63.90 -14.30 -18.53
C ASP A 3 -62.59 -13.53 -18.39
N GLY A 4 -62.64 -12.53 -17.51
CA GLY A 4 -61.60 -11.54 -17.31
C GLY A 4 -60.61 -11.97 -16.25
N GLY A 5 -59.36 -12.18 -16.67
CA GLY A 5 -58.23 -12.46 -15.78
C GLY A 5 -57.58 -11.17 -15.24
N ASN A 6 -57.78 -10.93 -13.98
CA ASN A 6 -57.33 -9.81 -13.17
C ASN A 6 -55.83 -9.84 -12.99
N ARG A 7 -55.07 -8.95 -13.67
CA ARG A 7 -53.62 -8.74 -13.40
C ARG A 7 -53.48 -7.84 -12.17
N ARG A 8 -53.06 -8.44 -11.06
CA ARG A 8 -52.62 -7.68 -9.88
C ARG A 8 -51.19 -7.12 -10.16
N ASN A 9 -51.09 -5.82 -10.30
CA ASN A 9 -49.83 -5.08 -10.22
C ASN A 9 -49.33 -5.15 -8.78
N VAL A 10 -48.19 -5.89 -8.59
CA VAL A 10 -47.44 -5.82 -7.36
C VAL A 10 -46.42 -4.70 -7.54
N THR A 11 -46.77 -3.51 -7.11
CA THR A 11 -45.81 -2.42 -6.88
C THR A 11 -45.05 -2.74 -5.61
N GLY A 12 -43.81 -3.27 -5.75
CA GLY A 12 -42.89 -3.41 -4.63
C GLY A 12 -42.49 -2.02 -4.14
N GLU A 13 -43.01 -1.58 -3.03
CA GLU A 13 -42.45 -0.46 -2.27
C GLU A 13 -41.04 -0.82 -1.81
N VAL A 14 -40.07 -0.13 -2.38
CA VAL A 14 -38.68 -0.12 -1.86
C VAL A 14 -38.76 0.65 -0.54
N THR A 15 -38.81 -0.07 0.56
CA THR A 15 -38.68 0.50 1.91
C THR A 15 -37.33 1.19 2.01
N LYS A 16 -37.32 2.51 2.03
CA LYS A 16 -36.15 3.34 2.40
C LYS A 16 -35.68 2.89 3.79
N PRO A 17 -34.38 2.74 4.05
CA PRO A 17 -33.87 2.43 5.39
C PRO A 17 -34.37 3.49 6.35
N GLY A 18 -34.88 3.04 7.49
CA GLY A 18 -35.54 3.86 8.50
C GLY A 18 -34.69 5.06 8.89
N VAL A 19 -35.33 6.21 8.98
CA VAL A 19 -34.74 7.46 9.45
C VAL A 19 -34.24 7.24 10.88
N SER A 20 -32.93 7.09 11.03
CA SER A 20 -32.26 7.15 12.32
C SER A 20 -32.65 8.46 12.99
N SER A 21 -33.11 8.42 14.25
CA SER A 21 -33.57 9.62 14.94
C SER A 21 -32.47 10.68 14.93
N ARG A 22 -32.84 11.96 14.90
CA ARG A 22 -31.91 13.10 14.91
C ARG A 22 -30.84 12.99 16.02
N HIS A 23 -31.20 12.35 17.14
CA HIS A 23 -30.32 12.10 18.28
C HIS A 23 -29.18 11.10 17.95
N SER A 24 -29.47 10.02 17.24
CA SER A 24 -28.45 9.03 16.85
C SER A 24 -27.48 9.60 15.80
N LEU A 25 -27.96 10.46 14.89
CA LEU A 25 -27.10 11.16 13.92
C LEU A 25 -26.09 12.09 14.62
N ILE A 26 -26.56 12.89 15.61
CA ILE A 26 -25.68 13.79 16.39
C ILE A 26 -24.65 12.99 17.18
N GLN A 27 -25.01 11.86 17.77
CA GLN A 27 -24.06 10.98 18.48
C GLN A 27 -23.02 10.39 17.53
N TYR A 28 -23.38 10.01 16.31
CA TYR A 28 -22.43 9.51 15.31
C TYR A 28 -21.47 10.59 14.84
N GLU A 29 -21.93 11.81 14.66
CA GLU A 29 -21.08 12.94 14.27
C GLU A 29 -20.06 13.29 15.36
N HIS A 30 -20.47 13.27 16.64
CA HIS A 30 -19.56 13.52 17.76
C HIS A 30 -18.49 12.43 17.88
N ALA A 31 -18.89 11.15 17.87
CA ALA A 31 -17.97 10.02 17.89
C ALA A 31 -17.01 10.04 16.69
N ALA A 32 -17.48 10.47 15.51
CA ALA A 32 -16.63 10.61 14.32
C ALA A 32 -15.54 11.65 14.51
N THR A 33 -15.89 12.84 15.02
CA THR A 33 -14.93 13.92 15.26
C THR A 33 -13.92 13.54 16.36
N GLU A 34 -14.37 12.90 17.43
CA GLU A 34 -13.50 12.38 18.49
C GLU A 34 -12.51 11.33 17.94
N THR A 35 -13.02 10.37 17.16
CA THR A 35 -12.18 9.36 16.52
C THR A 35 -11.13 9.98 15.58
N CYS A 36 -11.50 11.01 14.81
CA CYS A 36 -10.56 11.74 13.96
C CYS A 36 -9.44 12.39 14.80
N THR A 37 -9.79 13.03 15.91
CA THR A 37 -8.83 13.64 16.84
C THR A 37 -7.89 12.61 17.44
N LEU A 38 -8.42 11.46 17.90
CA LEU A 38 -7.60 10.35 18.40
C LEU A 38 -6.62 9.84 17.34
N MET A 39 -7.07 9.67 16.10
CA MET A 39 -6.20 9.23 15.01
C MET A 39 -5.09 10.24 14.72
N ASP A 40 -5.34 11.54 14.85
CA ASP A 40 -4.32 12.57 14.68
C ASP A 40 -3.26 12.46 15.79
N PHE A 41 -3.64 12.27 17.06
CA PHE A 41 -2.70 11.98 18.15
C PHE A 41 -1.94 10.67 17.92
N MET A 42 -2.54 9.67 17.31
CA MET A 42 -1.90 8.41 16.95
C MET A 42 -0.91 8.53 15.77
N GLY A 43 -0.70 9.73 15.22
CA GLY A 43 0.25 9.99 14.14
C GLY A 43 -0.31 9.72 12.75
N TYR A 44 -1.62 9.77 12.57
CA TYR A 44 -2.27 9.69 11.26
C TYR A 44 -2.72 11.05 10.71
N GLY A 45 -2.39 12.15 11.39
CA GLY A 45 -2.67 13.50 10.96
C GLY A 45 -1.88 13.93 9.71
N PRO A 46 -2.35 14.96 8.97
CA PRO A 46 -1.79 15.32 7.67
C PRO A 46 -0.31 15.77 7.75
N HIS A 47 0.09 16.50 8.80
CA HIS A 47 1.45 17.01 8.94
C HIS A 47 2.49 15.91 9.09
N ILE A 48 2.28 14.95 9.99
CA ILE A 48 3.23 13.86 10.19
C ILE A 48 3.27 12.94 8.98
N ARG A 49 2.13 12.70 8.32
CA ARG A 49 2.09 11.94 7.07
C ARG A 49 2.91 12.61 5.96
N GLN A 50 2.84 13.96 5.86
CA GLN A 50 3.64 14.70 4.89
C GLN A 50 5.13 14.59 5.21
N ALA A 51 5.53 14.78 6.47
CA ALA A 51 6.92 14.67 6.90
C ALA A 51 7.51 13.28 6.58
N ARG A 52 6.77 12.19 6.84
CA ARG A 52 7.16 10.82 6.46
C ARG A 52 7.41 10.70 4.96
N ARG A 53 6.45 11.16 4.13
CA ARG A 53 6.57 11.12 2.67
C ARG A 53 7.79 11.87 2.15
N ASP A 54 8.06 13.04 2.72
CA ASP A 54 9.18 13.87 2.28
C ASP A 54 10.52 13.26 2.68
N ALA A 55 10.61 12.64 3.86
CA ALA A 55 11.80 11.93 4.30
C ALA A 55 12.12 10.73 3.38
N TYR A 56 11.13 9.86 3.08
CA TYR A 56 11.34 8.73 2.18
C TYR A 56 11.67 9.16 0.75
N LYS A 57 11.05 10.23 0.23
CA LYS A 57 11.41 10.77 -1.08
C LYS A 57 12.85 11.30 -1.13
N THR A 58 13.37 11.80 -0.02
CA THR A 58 14.77 12.24 0.05
C THR A 58 15.70 11.04 -0.03
N VAL A 59 15.43 9.97 0.69
CA VAL A 59 16.17 8.69 0.59
C VAL A 59 16.09 8.13 -0.84
N ASP A 60 14.90 8.13 -1.45
CA ASP A 60 14.71 7.66 -2.83
C ASP A 60 15.61 8.39 -3.84
N ARG A 61 15.74 9.71 -3.70
CA ARG A 61 16.64 10.53 -4.55
C ARG A 61 18.11 10.17 -4.34
N LEU A 62 18.53 9.98 -3.09
CA LEU A 62 19.90 9.58 -2.77
C LEU A 62 20.20 8.17 -3.32
N MET A 63 19.32 7.22 -3.09
CA MET A 63 19.47 5.85 -3.61
C MET A 63 19.52 5.84 -5.15
N THR A 64 18.65 6.61 -5.81
CA THR A 64 18.68 6.75 -7.28
C THR A 64 19.99 7.37 -7.76
N ALA A 65 20.50 8.39 -7.07
CA ALA A 65 21.79 9.02 -7.42
C ALA A 65 22.95 8.02 -7.30
N LEU A 66 22.96 7.18 -6.26
CA LEU A 66 23.97 6.13 -6.06
C LEU A 66 23.95 5.07 -7.17
N MET A 67 22.83 4.87 -7.85
CA MET A 67 22.73 3.96 -9.00
C MET A 67 23.38 4.52 -10.26
N CYS A 68 23.90 5.75 -10.27
CA CYS A 68 24.63 6.37 -11.38
C CYS A 68 23.91 6.23 -12.74
N GLY A 69 22.59 6.38 -12.75
CA GLY A 69 21.74 6.29 -13.95
C GLY A 69 21.33 4.88 -14.37
N SER A 70 21.89 3.82 -13.79
CA SER A 70 21.54 2.43 -14.14
C SER A 70 20.15 2.02 -13.67
N ALA A 71 19.67 2.58 -12.56
CA ALA A 71 18.35 2.29 -12.02
C ALA A 71 17.73 3.51 -11.32
N THR A 72 16.40 3.49 -11.23
CA THR A 72 15.61 4.44 -10.43
C THR A 72 15.01 3.71 -9.24
N CYS A 73 15.30 4.18 -8.01
CA CYS A 73 14.81 3.59 -6.79
C CYS A 73 13.74 4.47 -6.14
N PHE A 74 12.63 3.87 -5.68
CA PHE A 74 11.62 4.60 -4.93
C PHE A 74 10.89 3.71 -3.93
N THR A 75 10.55 4.30 -2.78
CA THR A 75 9.77 3.67 -1.73
C THR A 75 8.32 3.49 -2.18
N THR A 76 7.72 2.37 -1.78
CA THR A 76 6.32 2.02 -2.06
C THR A 76 5.57 1.67 -0.77
N GLY A 77 4.30 1.30 -0.90
CA GLY A 77 3.50 0.82 0.23
C GLY A 77 3.23 1.87 1.30
N SER A 78 3.02 1.42 2.52
CA SER A 78 2.56 2.26 3.64
C SER A 78 3.55 3.35 4.04
N LYS A 79 4.85 3.15 3.82
CA LYS A 79 5.91 4.15 4.07
C LYS A 79 5.79 5.33 3.10
N ALA A 80 5.72 5.04 1.79
CA ALA A 80 5.54 6.07 0.75
C ALA A 80 4.20 6.82 0.89
N GLU A 81 3.18 6.17 1.43
CA GLU A 81 1.87 6.75 1.73
C GLU A 81 1.87 7.59 3.02
N GLY A 82 2.93 7.51 3.85
CA GLY A 82 3.05 8.18 5.14
C GLY A 82 2.14 7.59 6.23
N LEU A 83 1.63 6.37 6.07
CA LEU A 83 0.59 5.76 6.91
C LEU A 83 1.13 4.88 8.04
N THR A 84 2.42 4.68 8.10
CA THR A 84 3.06 3.91 9.18
C THR A 84 4.28 4.64 9.71
N CYS A 85 4.53 4.53 11.00
CA CYS A 85 5.74 5.10 11.59
C CYS A 85 6.98 4.26 11.23
N PHE A 86 8.17 4.78 11.54
CA PHE A 86 9.45 4.20 11.12
C PHE A 86 9.59 2.70 11.48
N LEU A 87 9.18 2.30 12.67
CA LEU A 87 9.33 0.92 13.17
C LEU A 87 8.10 0.02 13.01
N GLU A 88 6.98 0.53 12.48
CA GLU A 88 5.71 -0.24 12.42
C GLU A 88 5.61 -1.23 11.27
N SER A 89 6.37 -1.08 10.19
CA SER A 89 6.30 -1.94 9.01
C SER A 89 7.62 -1.96 8.26
N ASP A 90 7.76 -2.96 7.40
CA ASP A 90 8.86 -3.08 6.47
C ASP A 90 8.94 -1.87 5.53
N ILE A 91 10.11 -1.63 4.97
CA ILE A 91 10.32 -0.64 3.92
C ILE A 91 10.25 -1.36 2.57
N ASP A 92 9.20 -1.11 1.81
CA ASP A 92 9.07 -1.63 0.45
C ASP A 92 9.79 -0.69 -0.52
N VAL A 93 10.81 -1.16 -1.23
CA VAL A 93 11.55 -0.40 -2.24
C VAL A 93 11.41 -1.05 -3.60
N MET A 94 11.14 -0.25 -4.61
CA MET A 94 11.17 -0.64 -6.00
C MET A 94 12.41 -0.08 -6.68
N CYS A 95 13.18 -0.95 -7.31
CA CYS A 95 14.36 -0.61 -8.10
C CYS A 95 14.07 -0.93 -9.56
N VAL A 96 14.00 0.09 -10.41
CA VAL A 96 13.60 -0.03 -11.83
C VAL A 96 14.83 0.14 -12.69
N ASP A 97 15.16 -0.88 -13.50
CA ASP A 97 16.28 -0.83 -14.45
C ASP A 97 16.02 0.17 -15.57
N ASN A 98 16.90 1.13 -15.75
CA ASN A 98 16.78 2.19 -16.77
C ASN A 98 17.34 1.76 -18.14
N ASN A 99 18.06 0.64 -18.22
CA ASN A 99 18.65 0.15 -19.47
C ASN A 99 17.67 -0.75 -20.27
N VAL A 100 16.51 -1.06 -19.66
CA VAL A 100 15.50 -1.93 -20.26
C VAL A 100 14.15 -1.19 -20.28
N ILE A 101 13.47 -1.24 -21.42
CA ILE A 101 12.12 -0.74 -21.55
C ILE A 101 11.21 -1.83 -22.12
N CYS A 102 10.09 -2.06 -21.46
CA CYS A 102 9.01 -2.86 -22.01
C CYS A 102 8.02 -1.92 -22.71
N ILE A 103 7.51 -2.33 -23.86
CA ILE A 103 6.52 -1.55 -24.63
C ILE A 103 5.32 -2.42 -24.98
N GLU A 104 4.13 -1.85 -24.92
CA GLU A 104 2.88 -2.51 -25.27
C GLU A 104 2.88 -2.95 -26.74
N GLU A 105 2.22 -4.05 -27.04
CA GLU A 105 2.07 -4.54 -28.40
C GLU A 105 1.41 -3.47 -29.30
N GLY A 106 1.95 -3.28 -30.50
CA GLY A 106 1.50 -2.25 -31.46
C GLY A 106 2.08 -0.85 -31.25
N VAL A 107 2.86 -0.61 -30.21
CA VAL A 107 3.57 0.66 -29.98
C VAL A 107 4.85 0.69 -30.80
N ASP A 108 5.12 1.81 -31.49
CA ASP A 108 6.34 2.02 -32.27
C ASP A 108 7.58 2.19 -31.36
N SER A 109 8.62 1.41 -31.63
CA SER A 109 9.89 1.39 -30.92
C SER A 109 11.03 2.15 -31.63
N SER A 110 10.78 2.70 -32.81
CA SER A 110 11.82 3.27 -33.69
C SER A 110 12.59 4.43 -33.05
N ASN A 111 11.96 5.19 -32.16
CA ASN A 111 12.54 6.36 -31.50
C ASN A 111 13.30 6.02 -30.19
N ILE A 112 13.36 4.75 -29.81
CA ILE A 112 14.06 4.33 -28.58
C ILE A 112 15.56 4.20 -28.86
N LEU A 113 16.39 4.73 -27.96
CA LEU A 113 17.84 4.70 -28.06
C LEU A 113 18.36 3.28 -28.32
N LYS A 114 19.42 3.16 -29.14
CA LYS A 114 19.99 1.84 -29.51
C LYS A 114 20.66 1.12 -28.32
N GLU A 115 21.05 1.87 -27.31
CA GLU A 115 21.67 1.36 -26.09
C GLU A 115 20.67 0.62 -25.19
N THR A 116 19.37 0.93 -25.34
CA THR A 116 18.29 0.36 -24.51
C THR A 116 17.80 -0.98 -25.05
N THR A 117 17.72 -1.98 -24.19
CA THR A 117 17.06 -3.25 -24.48
C THR A 117 15.56 -3.06 -24.55
N ILE A 118 14.92 -3.56 -25.61
CA ILE A 118 13.48 -3.46 -25.80
C ILE A 118 12.83 -4.83 -25.67
N LEU A 119 11.82 -4.90 -24.80
CA LEU A 119 10.97 -6.06 -24.63
C LEU A 119 9.53 -5.73 -25.05
N ARG A 120 8.90 -6.62 -25.83
CA ARG A 120 7.50 -6.49 -26.26
C ARG A 120 6.58 -7.14 -25.22
N ALA A 121 5.68 -6.35 -24.62
CA ALA A 121 4.74 -6.85 -23.61
C ALA A 121 3.46 -7.36 -24.28
N CYS A 122 3.26 -8.68 -24.27
CA CYS A 122 2.12 -9.39 -24.82
C CYS A 122 1.17 -9.82 -23.71
N SER A 123 -0.05 -9.26 -23.69
CA SER A 123 -1.04 -9.53 -22.63
C SER A 123 -2.13 -10.53 -23.04
N GLN A 124 -2.19 -10.94 -24.32
CA GLN A 124 -3.31 -11.75 -24.87
C GLN A 124 -3.43 -13.13 -24.23
N LYS A 125 -2.32 -13.75 -23.81
CA LYS A 125 -2.28 -15.09 -23.21
C LYS A 125 -2.15 -15.08 -21.70
N SER A 126 -2.12 -13.89 -21.07
CA SER A 126 -1.90 -13.72 -19.64
C SER A 126 -3.17 -13.32 -18.92
N TYR A 127 -3.23 -13.59 -17.61
CA TYR A 127 -4.30 -13.10 -16.76
C TYR A 127 -4.33 -11.55 -16.78
N PRO A 128 -5.52 -10.90 -16.72
CA PRO A 128 -5.62 -9.45 -16.74
C PRO A 128 -4.66 -8.77 -15.73
N GLY A 129 -3.88 -7.79 -16.22
CA GLY A 129 -2.83 -7.13 -15.43
C GLY A 129 -1.53 -7.91 -15.34
N HIS A 130 -1.32 -8.90 -16.21
CA HIS A 130 -0.05 -9.60 -16.44
C HIS A 130 0.28 -9.58 -17.94
N CYS A 131 1.54 -9.80 -18.25
CA CYS A 131 2.03 -9.93 -19.62
C CYS A 131 3.23 -10.89 -19.69
N ILE A 132 3.52 -11.38 -20.88
CA ILE A 132 4.75 -12.06 -21.22
C ILE A 132 5.65 -11.04 -21.94
N LEU A 133 6.96 -11.07 -21.68
CA LEU A 133 7.92 -10.14 -22.25
C LEU A 133 8.79 -10.85 -23.30
N LEU A 134 8.62 -10.49 -24.58
CA LEU A 134 9.40 -11.00 -25.70
C LEU A 134 10.55 -10.05 -26.03
N LEU A 135 11.76 -10.57 -26.24
CA LEU A 135 12.90 -9.76 -26.67
C LEU A 135 12.68 -9.27 -28.10
N GLU A 136 12.58 -7.96 -28.27
CA GLU A 136 12.49 -7.33 -29.59
C GLU A 136 13.87 -6.86 -30.09
N ARG A 137 14.66 -6.28 -29.18
CA ARG A 137 15.99 -5.76 -29.51
C ARG A 137 16.87 -5.74 -28.27
N SER A 138 18.04 -6.35 -28.35
CA SER A 138 19.09 -6.18 -27.34
C SER A 138 19.75 -4.81 -27.45
N GLY A 139 19.93 -4.12 -26.35
CA GLY A 139 20.74 -2.93 -26.26
C GLY A 139 22.24 -3.25 -26.37
N THR A 140 23.06 -2.20 -26.51
CA THR A 140 24.54 -2.37 -26.58
C THR A 140 25.13 -2.95 -25.30
N THR A 141 24.48 -2.76 -24.17
CA THR A 141 24.83 -3.33 -22.86
C THR A 141 23.60 -4.00 -22.26
N ILE A 142 23.41 -5.29 -22.53
CA ILE A 142 22.40 -6.07 -21.83
C ILE A 142 22.90 -6.40 -20.43
N THR A 143 22.08 -6.17 -19.42
CA THR A 143 22.48 -6.52 -18.04
C THR A 143 22.57 -8.03 -17.88
N THR A 144 23.53 -8.51 -17.09
CA THR A 144 23.70 -9.94 -16.81
C THR A 144 22.42 -10.59 -16.28
N PHE A 145 21.63 -9.85 -15.51
CA PHE A 145 20.36 -10.32 -14.95
C PHE A 145 19.31 -10.60 -16.03
N VAL A 146 19.21 -9.72 -17.03
CA VAL A 146 18.30 -9.90 -18.17
C VAL A 146 18.80 -11.04 -19.05
N HIS A 147 20.08 -11.04 -19.41
CA HIS A 147 20.65 -12.08 -20.24
C HIS A 147 20.45 -13.49 -19.65
N ASN A 148 20.72 -13.66 -18.36
CA ASN A 148 20.59 -14.97 -17.68
C ASN A 148 19.13 -15.39 -17.46
N ALA A 149 18.16 -14.53 -17.73
CA ALA A 149 16.75 -14.80 -17.61
C ALA A 149 16.01 -14.94 -18.95
N LEU A 150 16.72 -14.79 -20.07
CA LEU A 150 16.17 -15.10 -21.39
C LEU A 150 16.01 -16.60 -21.55
N CYS A 151 14.92 -17.03 -22.16
CA CYS A 151 14.63 -18.42 -22.51
C CYS A 151 13.85 -18.47 -23.82
N ASP A 152 14.01 -19.59 -24.55
CA ASP A 152 13.31 -19.85 -25.81
C ASP A 152 11.83 -20.17 -25.54
N ASP A 153 10.91 -19.63 -26.33
CA ASP A 153 9.47 -19.92 -26.29
C ASP A 153 9.09 -21.19 -27.09
N GLY A 154 10.05 -21.82 -27.76
CA GLY A 154 9.84 -22.96 -28.65
C GLY A 154 9.39 -22.58 -30.08
N TYR A 155 9.37 -21.28 -30.42
CA TYR A 155 8.98 -20.73 -31.73
C TYR A 155 9.99 -19.74 -32.28
N ASP A 156 11.27 -19.90 -31.94
CA ASP A 156 12.38 -19.00 -32.31
C ASP A 156 12.28 -17.58 -31.74
N HIS A 157 11.53 -17.37 -30.63
CA HIS A 157 11.53 -16.10 -29.92
C HIS A 157 12.16 -16.26 -28.53
N GLU A 158 12.94 -15.27 -28.12
CA GLU A 158 13.45 -15.17 -26.77
C GLU A 158 12.45 -14.41 -25.88
N LEU A 159 12.10 -14.98 -24.75
CA LEU A 159 11.27 -14.33 -23.73
C LEU A 159 11.99 -14.17 -22.40
N LEU A 160 11.65 -13.15 -21.64
CA LEU A 160 12.23 -12.89 -20.34
C LEU A 160 11.42 -13.60 -19.24
N SER A 161 12.00 -14.67 -18.66
CA SER A 161 11.37 -15.40 -17.57
C SER A 161 11.44 -14.62 -16.26
N SER A 162 10.28 -14.36 -15.65
CA SER A 162 10.19 -13.72 -14.33
C SER A 162 10.84 -14.58 -13.23
N ALA A 163 10.72 -15.89 -13.31
CA ALA A 163 11.32 -16.81 -12.35
C ALA A 163 12.85 -16.83 -12.43
N LEU A 164 13.41 -16.89 -13.65
CA LEU A 164 14.86 -16.86 -13.85
C LEU A 164 15.45 -15.50 -13.46
N TYR A 165 14.75 -14.39 -13.78
CA TYR A 165 15.18 -13.05 -13.42
C TYR A 165 15.35 -12.87 -11.91
N ILE A 166 14.36 -13.30 -11.13
CA ILE A 166 14.48 -13.26 -9.67
C ILE A 166 15.60 -14.16 -9.16
N ASN A 167 15.72 -15.37 -9.71
CA ASN A 167 16.77 -16.30 -9.29
C ASN A 167 18.18 -15.72 -9.53
N ALA A 168 18.38 -15.00 -10.64
CA ALA A 168 19.61 -14.29 -10.91
C ALA A 168 19.93 -13.24 -9.84
N TRP A 169 18.95 -12.44 -9.43
CA TRP A 169 19.10 -11.45 -8.35
C TRP A 169 19.35 -12.10 -6.97
N LEU A 170 18.65 -13.18 -6.65
CA LEU A 170 18.85 -13.91 -5.40
C LEU A 170 20.26 -14.51 -5.31
N ASN A 171 20.77 -15.06 -6.41
CA ASN A 171 22.12 -15.60 -6.48
C ASN A 171 23.16 -14.49 -6.28
N PHE A 172 22.98 -13.33 -6.93
CA PHE A 172 23.85 -12.17 -6.74
C PHE A 172 23.90 -11.72 -5.27
N LYS A 173 22.76 -11.53 -4.63
CA LYS A 173 22.70 -11.15 -3.21
C LYS A 173 23.36 -12.16 -2.28
N ARG A 174 23.26 -13.46 -2.56
CA ARG A 174 23.96 -14.50 -1.79
C ARG A 174 25.48 -14.37 -1.88
N THR A 175 25.99 -13.99 -3.03
CA THR A 175 27.44 -13.75 -3.19
C THR A 175 27.92 -12.53 -2.41
N GLU A 176 27.06 -11.55 -2.15
CA GLU A 176 27.35 -10.39 -1.31
C GLU A 176 27.15 -10.64 0.20
N GLY A 177 26.84 -11.86 0.61
CA GLY A 177 26.69 -12.23 2.02
C GLY A 177 25.39 -11.77 2.70
N ALA A 178 24.40 -11.35 1.92
CA ALA A 178 23.11 -10.97 2.48
C ALA A 178 22.36 -12.16 3.05
N VAL A 179 21.76 -12.00 4.24
CA VAL A 179 20.83 -12.98 4.81
C VAL A 179 19.48 -12.81 4.11
N ILE A 180 19.15 -13.78 3.25
CA ILE A 180 17.89 -13.80 2.51
C ILE A 180 16.87 -14.57 3.32
N LEU A 181 15.73 -13.92 3.61
CA LEU A 181 14.57 -14.54 4.26
C LEU A 181 13.70 -15.27 3.22
N ASP A 182 12.73 -16.05 3.71
CA ASP A 182 11.78 -16.75 2.85
C ASP A 182 11.03 -15.77 1.94
N ARG A 183 11.09 -16.06 0.65
CA ARG A 183 10.53 -15.20 -0.39
C ARG A 183 9.00 -15.19 -0.38
N VAL A 184 8.42 -13.99 -0.46
CA VAL A 184 6.99 -13.78 -0.66
C VAL A 184 6.74 -12.88 -1.87
N GLY A 185 6.29 -13.47 -2.97
CA GLY A 185 6.01 -12.73 -4.21
C GLY A 185 7.29 -12.26 -4.94
N PRO A 186 7.32 -11.04 -5.51
CA PRO A 186 8.44 -10.52 -6.29
C PRO A 186 9.57 -9.92 -5.45
N SER A 187 9.41 -9.80 -4.12
CA SER A 187 10.39 -9.16 -3.26
C SER A 187 11.55 -10.07 -2.90
N THR A 188 12.70 -9.45 -2.69
CA THR A 188 13.88 -10.07 -2.08
C THR A 188 14.05 -9.47 -0.69
N PRO A 189 13.47 -10.12 0.36
CA PRO A 189 13.51 -9.57 1.71
C PRO A 189 14.92 -9.58 2.26
N SER A 190 15.30 -8.49 2.91
CA SER A 190 16.60 -8.34 3.58
C SER A 190 16.41 -7.65 4.93
N THR A 191 17.35 -7.90 5.86
CA THR A 191 17.34 -7.28 7.18
C THR A 191 18.59 -6.47 7.39
N TYR A 192 18.44 -5.31 8.02
CA TYR A 192 19.50 -4.38 8.37
C TYR A 192 19.49 -4.07 9.88
N TYR A 193 20.56 -3.46 10.39
CA TYR A 193 20.70 -3.04 11.79
C TYR A 193 20.41 -4.17 12.78
N GLY A 194 21.06 -5.32 12.60
CA GLY A 194 20.90 -6.45 13.53
C GLY A 194 19.49 -7.07 13.56
N GLY A 195 18.72 -6.93 12.48
CA GLY A 195 17.38 -7.52 12.37
C GLY A 195 16.22 -6.60 12.78
N THR A 196 16.50 -5.33 13.08
CA THR A 196 15.45 -4.38 13.49
C THR A 196 14.74 -3.67 12.34
N LEU A 197 15.41 -3.56 11.18
CA LEU A 197 14.84 -2.96 9.98
C LEU A 197 14.71 -3.99 8.88
N HIS A 198 13.48 -4.25 8.44
CA HIS A 198 13.18 -5.13 7.32
C HIS A 198 12.95 -4.31 6.06
N GLN A 199 13.57 -4.73 4.97
CA GLN A 199 13.40 -4.12 3.65
C GLN A 199 13.00 -5.17 2.62
N ASP A 200 11.94 -4.89 1.88
CA ASP A 200 11.47 -5.66 0.73
C ASP A 200 11.85 -4.95 -0.56
N LEU A 201 12.90 -5.45 -1.23
CA LEU A 201 13.36 -4.90 -2.50
C LEU A 201 12.74 -5.65 -3.68
N VAL A 202 12.09 -4.92 -4.58
CA VAL A 202 11.51 -5.45 -5.82
C VAL A 202 12.26 -4.87 -7.01
N HIS A 203 12.87 -5.74 -7.82
CA HIS A 203 13.46 -5.37 -9.10
C HIS A 203 12.38 -5.35 -10.18
N ALA A 204 12.25 -4.23 -10.90
CA ALA A 204 11.21 -4.00 -11.88
C ALA A 204 11.77 -3.45 -13.19
N LEU A 205 10.97 -3.46 -14.25
CA LEU A 205 11.31 -2.89 -15.55
C LEU A 205 10.25 -1.84 -15.92
N HIS A 206 10.68 -0.77 -16.61
CA HIS A 206 9.74 0.23 -17.14
C HIS A 206 8.82 -0.40 -18.18
N LEU A 207 7.52 -0.09 -18.10
CA LEU A 207 6.53 -0.47 -19.13
C LEU A 207 5.82 0.77 -19.66
N TYR A 208 5.93 0.99 -20.97
CA TYR A 208 5.11 1.96 -21.68
C TYR A 208 3.85 1.27 -22.20
N CYS A 209 2.71 1.49 -21.53
CA CYS A 209 1.40 0.92 -21.87
C CYS A 209 0.31 2.00 -21.96
N PRO A 210 0.32 2.82 -23.01
CA PRO A 210 -0.59 3.95 -23.15
C PRO A 210 -2.07 3.54 -23.17
N SER A 211 -2.42 2.35 -23.68
CA SER A 211 -3.81 1.91 -23.78
C SER A 211 -4.50 1.81 -22.42
N ILE A 212 -3.84 1.24 -21.42
CA ILE A 212 -4.37 1.06 -20.07
C ILE A 212 -4.53 2.41 -19.37
N LEU A 213 -3.49 3.24 -19.41
CA LEU A 213 -3.49 4.55 -18.76
C LEU A 213 -4.52 5.50 -19.37
N THR A 214 -4.69 5.47 -20.71
CA THR A 214 -5.70 6.27 -21.41
C THR A 214 -7.12 5.83 -21.01
N ARG A 215 -7.41 4.52 -20.97
CA ARG A 215 -8.71 4.00 -20.50
C ARG A 215 -8.98 4.39 -19.05
N TRP A 216 -7.98 4.26 -18.18
CA TRP A 216 -8.10 4.67 -16.79
C TRP A 216 -8.38 6.17 -16.68
N ALA A 217 -7.66 7.02 -17.41
CA ALA A 217 -7.82 8.46 -17.41
C ALA A 217 -9.19 8.93 -17.92
N ALA A 218 -9.77 8.22 -18.88
CA ALA A 218 -11.06 8.55 -19.50
C ALA A 218 -12.28 8.22 -18.62
N ARG A 219 -12.13 7.50 -17.51
CA ARG A 219 -13.28 7.16 -16.65
C ARG A 219 -13.92 8.42 -16.05
N PRO A 220 -15.27 8.51 -16.02
CA PRO A 220 -15.98 9.57 -15.31
C PRO A 220 -15.76 9.43 -13.81
N ARG A 221 -15.49 10.55 -13.12
CA ARG A 221 -15.10 10.51 -11.71
C ARG A 221 -15.36 11.82 -10.97
N ASN A 222 -15.59 11.72 -9.64
CA ASN A 222 -15.61 12.86 -8.75
C ASN A 222 -14.20 13.17 -8.20
N TRP A 223 -13.31 12.17 -8.16
CA TRP A 223 -11.92 12.19 -7.70
C TRP A 223 -11.13 11.11 -8.47
N PRO A 224 -9.81 11.30 -8.71
CA PRO A 224 -9.00 12.49 -8.47
C PRO A 224 -9.26 13.62 -9.50
N THR A 225 -8.72 14.83 -9.21
CA THR A 225 -8.77 15.95 -10.13
C THR A 225 -7.95 15.69 -11.41
N ASN A 226 -8.27 16.40 -12.50
CA ASN A 226 -7.58 16.22 -13.79
C ASN A 226 -6.06 16.39 -13.68
N ASN A 227 -5.56 17.32 -12.86
CA ASN A 227 -4.13 17.51 -12.65
C ASN A 227 -3.47 16.26 -12.04
N ILE A 228 -4.15 15.60 -11.12
CA ILE A 228 -3.67 14.35 -10.52
C ILE A 228 -3.75 13.21 -11.51
N VAL A 229 -4.82 13.15 -12.33
CA VAL A 229 -4.93 12.17 -13.42
C VAL A 229 -3.75 12.29 -14.37
N GLN A 230 -3.44 13.50 -14.86
CA GLN A 230 -2.30 13.73 -15.76
C GLN A 230 -0.97 13.34 -15.11
N LYS A 231 -0.78 13.66 -13.83
CA LYS A 231 0.40 13.26 -13.07
C LYS A 231 0.52 11.73 -12.98
N VAL A 232 -0.55 11.01 -12.68
CA VAL A 232 -0.54 9.54 -12.63
C VAL A 232 -0.18 8.94 -13.99
N VAL A 233 -0.76 9.45 -15.07
CA VAL A 233 -0.45 9.03 -16.44
C VAL A 233 1.03 9.27 -16.78
N SER A 234 1.59 10.42 -16.39
CA SER A 234 3.00 10.75 -16.68
C SER A 234 4.01 9.90 -15.93
N LEU A 235 3.63 9.30 -14.79
CA LEU A 235 4.50 8.38 -14.04
C LEU A 235 4.62 7.00 -14.68
N GLY A 236 3.72 6.66 -15.59
CA GLY A 236 3.76 5.41 -16.32
C GLY A 236 3.51 4.17 -15.46
N THR A 237 4.06 3.07 -15.91
CA THR A 237 3.84 1.73 -15.35
C THR A 237 5.16 1.00 -15.26
N VAL A 238 5.26 0.05 -14.36
CA VAL A 238 6.36 -0.90 -14.29
C VAL A 238 5.82 -2.34 -14.33
N VAL A 239 6.67 -3.29 -14.71
CA VAL A 239 6.39 -4.71 -14.55
C VAL A 239 7.29 -5.30 -13.49
N THR A 240 6.71 -6.17 -12.65
CA THR A 240 7.42 -6.90 -11.60
C THR A 240 7.45 -8.38 -11.91
N PRO A 241 8.55 -9.09 -11.56
CA PRO A 241 8.76 -10.49 -11.92
C PRO A 241 7.92 -11.44 -11.05
N VAL A 242 6.63 -11.47 -11.27
CA VAL A 242 5.69 -12.40 -10.62
C VAL A 242 4.52 -12.70 -11.56
N GLY A 243 4.29 -13.97 -11.83
CA GLY A 243 3.15 -14.45 -12.60
C GLY A 243 1.87 -14.54 -11.80
N PHE A 244 0.77 -14.81 -12.49
CA PHE A 244 -0.51 -15.09 -11.85
C PHE A 244 -0.50 -16.51 -11.29
N LYS A 245 -0.75 -16.64 -9.99
CA LYS A 245 -0.72 -17.92 -9.29
C LYS A 245 -1.73 -18.91 -9.89
N GLY A 246 -1.24 -20.03 -10.37
CA GLY A 246 -2.01 -21.07 -11.02
C GLY A 246 -2.19 -20.91 -12.53
N SER A 247 -1.50 -19.94 -13.15
CA SER A 247 -1.32 -19.86 -14.60
C SER A 247 -0.30 -20.89 -15.08
N ASP A 248 -0.52 -21.51 -16.24
CA ASP A 248 0.46 -22.37 -16.91
C ASP A 248 1.74 -21.61 -17.28
N TYR A 249 1.63 -20.29 -17.39
CA TYR A 249 2.71 -19.36 -17.75
C TYR A 249 3.27 -18.60 -16.52
N GLU A 250 2.93 -18.98 -15.29
CA GLU A 250 3.32 -18.28 -14.05
C GLU A 250 4.82 -17.95 -14.00
N HIS A 251 5.68 -18.84 -14.52
CA HIS A 251 7.13 -18.70 -14.47
C HIS A 251 7.72 -17.70 -15.46
N VAL A 252 6.95 -17.26 -16.46
CA VAL A 252 7.34 -16.28 -17.49
C VAL A 252 6.49 -15.03 -17.49
N GLU A 253 5.37 -15.01 -16.76
CA GLU A 253 4.49 -13.85 -16.65
C GLU A 253 5.10 -12.77 -15.74
N TRP A 254 4.81 -11.53 -16.09
CA TRP A 254 5.17 -10.31 -15.38
C TRP A 254 3.92 -9.53 -15.00
N ARG A 255 3.85 -9.07 -13.76
CA ARG A 255 2.70 -8.32 -13.27
C ARG A 255 2.86 -6.82 -13.51
N LEU A 256 1.84 -6.20 -14.11
CA LEU A 256 1.74 -4.75 -14.27
C LEU A 256 1.48 -4.09 -12.91
N CYS A 257 2.28 -3.07 -12.58
CA CYS A 257 2.22 -2.34 -11.32
C CYS A 257 2.24 -0.83 -11.55
N PHE A 258 1.38 -0.11 -10.85
CA PHE A 258 1.22 1.34 -10.94
C PHE A 258 1.61 2.03 -9.61
N ASN A 259 2.59 1.48 -8.89
CA ASN A 259 2.94 1.89 -7.53
C ASN A 259 3.21 3.39 -7.41
N ALA A 260 3.94 3.99 -8.35
CA ALA A 260 4.19 5.44 -8.34
C ALA A 260 2.90 6.25 -8.49
N GLY A 261 2.01 5.84 -9.40
CA GLY A 261 0.69 6.44 -9.59
C GLY A 261 -0.21 6.23 -8.37
N GLU A 262 -0.25 5.02 -7.80
CA GLU A 262 -1.01 4.72 -6.58
C GLU A 262 -0.54 5.54 -5.38
N ASN A 263 0.78 5.74 -5.22
CA ASN A 263 1.30 6.63 -4.18
C ASN A 263 0.77 8.06 -4.35
N VAL A 264 0.73 8.57 -5.59
CA VAL A 264 0.14 9.88 -5.88
C VAL A 264 -1.34 9.91 -5.55
N LEU A 265 -2.09 8.88 -5.90
CA LEU A 265 -3.52 8.77 -5.59
C LEU A 265 -3.76 8.79 -4.08
N VAL A 266 -3.12 7.90 -3.31
CA VAL A 266 -3.30 7.84 -1.85
C VAL A 266 -2.87 9.15 -1.18
N ASN A 267 -1.78 9.78 -1.65
CA ASN A 267 -1.29 11.04 -1.10
C ASN A 267 -2.22 12.24 -1.38
N ASN A 268 -3.17 12.10 -2.32
CA ASN A 268 -4.18 13.10 -2.66
C ASN A 268 -5.60 12.73 -2.19
N LEU A 269 -5.76 11.65 -1.42
CA LEU A 269 -7.01 11.38 -0.72
C LEU A 269 -7.29 12.48 0.31
N THR A 270 -8.57 12.77 0.53
CA THR A 270 -8.99 13.61 1.66
C THR A 270 -8.57 12.98 2.99
N ASP A 271 -8.40 13.78 4.02
CA ASP A 271 -7.99 13.30 5.34
C ASP A 271 -8.94 12.22 5.87
N ILE A 272 -10.24 12.40 5.65
CA ILE A 272 -11.25 11.40 6.03
C ILE A 272 -11.05 10.07 5.31
N MET A 273 -10.84 10.07 4.00
CA MET A 273 -10.60 8.83 3.25
C MET A 273 -9.32 8.12 3.67
N VAL A 274 -8.29 8.88 4.06
CA VAL A 274 -7.07 8.31 4.65
C VAL A 274 -7.38 7.67 6.00
N LYS A 275 -8.16 8.32 6.87
CA LYS A 275 -8.56 7.75 8.18
C LYS A 275 -9.40 6.48 7.99
N VAL A 276 -10.36 6.48 7.06
CA VAL A 276 -11.11 5.27 6.68
C VAL A 276 -10.17 4.15 6.20
N TYR A 277 -9.21 4.47 5.35
CA TYR A 277 -8.22 3.49 4.88
C TYR A 277 -7.42 2.89 6.04
N VAL A 278 -6.94 3.70 6.97
CA VAL A 278 -6.20 3.24 8.14
C VAL A 278 -7.09 2.36 9.04
N LEU A 279 -8.33 2.77 9.32
CA LEU A 279 -9.27 1.98 10.13
C LEU A 279 -9.56 0.62 9.47
N LEU A 280 -9.80 0.58 8.16
CA LEU A 280 -9.99 -0.68 7.44
C LEU A 280 -8.73 -1.57 7.44
N LYS A 281 -7.52 -0.97 7.42
CA LYS A 281 -6.28 -1.73 7.62
C LYS A 281 -6.20 -2.36 9.02
N MET A 282 -6.62 -1.61 10.06
CA MET A 282 -6.70 -2.14 11.42
C MET A 282 -7.74 -3.27 11.52
N VAL A 283 -8.93 -3.11 10.92
CA VAL A 283 -9.94 -4.18 10.85
C VAL A 283 -9.36 -5.44 10.22
N LYS A 284 -8.69 -5.30 9.06
CA LYS A 284 -8.02 -6.42 8.41
C LYS A 284 -7.00 -7.08 9.34
N GLN A 285 -6.16 -6.30 10.01
CA GLN A 285 -5.05 -6.80 10.81
C GLN A 285 -5.50 -7.40 12.15
N ASP A 286 -6.39 -6.69 12.86
CA ASP A 286 -6.69 -6.98 14.27
C ASP A 286 -7.96 -7.80 14.45
N VAL A 287 -8.92 -7.70 13.50
CA VAL A 287 -10.22 -8.37 13.57
C VAL A 287 -10.25 -9.59 12.66
N LEU A 288 -10.00 -9.43 11.35
CA LEU A 288 -10.05 -10.53 10.39
C LEU A 288 -8.82 -11.45 10.48
N LYS A 289 -7.64 -10.92 10.76
CA LYS A 289 -6.38 -11.65 10.96
C LYS A 289 -6.08 -12.69 9.86
N PRO A 290 -5.95 -12.27 8.60
CA PRO A 290 -5.73 -13.19 7.49
C PRO A 290 -4.40 -13.94 7.66
N ARG A 291 -4.42 -15.26 7.50
CA ARG A 291 -3.26 -16.14 7.72
C ARG A 291 -2.45 -16.37 6.45
N LYS A 292 -3.13 -16.50 5.30
CA LYS A 292 -2.55 -16.82 3.98
C LYS A 292 -2.61 -15.63 3.01
N LYS A 293 -2.68 -14.39 3.52
CA LYS A 293 -2.84 -13.16 2.74
C LYS A 293 -4.13 -13.14 1.88
N GLU A 294 -5.21 -13.74 2.37
CA GLU A 294 -6.52 -13.82 1.69
C GLU A 294 -7.11 -12.43 1.43
N VAL A 295 -6.95 -11.51 2.39
CA VAL A 295 -7.24 -10.08 2.27
C VAL A 295 -5.98 -9.32 2.64
N THR A 296 -5.52 -8.44 1.77
CA THR A 296 -4.29 -7.66 1.96
C THR A 296 -4.59 -6.17 2.18
N SER A 297 -3.58 -5.41 2.60
CA SER A 297 -3.69 -3.94 2.62
C SER A 297 -3.93 -3.35 1.22
N PHE A 298 -3.47 -4.06 0.17
CA PHE A 298 -3.73 -3.68 -1.21
C PHE A 298 -5.21 -3.85 -1.60
N THR A 299 -5.87 -4.90 -1.11
CA THR A 299 -7.33 -5.09 -1.24
C THR A 299 -8.08 -3.90 -0.65
N VAL A 300 -7.74 -3.53 0.60
CA VAL A 300 -8.33 -2.39 1.30
C VAL A 300 -8.07 -1.06 0.58
N LYS A 301 -6.84 -0.84 0.09
CA LYS A 301 -6.49 0.34 -0.72
C LYS A 301 -7.43 0.49 -1.91
N ASN A 302 -7.65 -0.57 -2.66
CA ASN A 302 -8.50 -0.54 -3.85
C ASN A 302 -9.96 -0.23 -3.52
N ILE A 303 -10.50 -0.77 -2.44
CA ILE A 303 -11.84 -0.40 -1.94
C ILE A 303 -11.94 1.11 -1.70
N VAL A 304 -10.96 1.68 -0.99
CA VAL A 304 -10.94 3.11 -0.66
C VAL A 304 -10.82 3.99 -1.92
N LEU A 305 -9.98 3.60 -2.88
CA LEU A 305 -9.84 4.33 -4.15
C LEU A 305 -11.16 4.33 -4.96
N TRP A 306 -11.85 3.19 -5.01
CA TRP A 306 -13.16 3.10 -5.66
C TRP A 306 -14.24 3.94 -4.97
N ILE A 307 -14.27 3.99 -3.64
CA ILE A 307 -15.17 4.84 -2.87
C ILE A 307 -14.86 6.32 -3.16
N ALA A 308 -13.58 6.71 -3.08
CA ALA A 308 -13.17 8.09 -3.33
C ALA A 308 -13.52 8.56 -4.75
N GLU A 309 -13.34 7.70 -5.77
CA GLU A 309 -13.67 8.02 -7.17
C GLU A 309 -15.16 8.32 -7.36
N LYS A 310 -16.02 7.55 -6.70
CA LYS A 310 -17.50 7.66 -6.85
C LYS A 310 -18.12 8.76 -5.97
N THR A 311 -17.41 9.22 -4.95
CA THR A 311 -17.95 10.10 -3.92
C THR A 311 -17.71 11.57 -4.23
N PRO A 312 -18.75 12.42 -4.25
CA PRO A 312 -18.58 13.87 -4.26
C PRO A 312 -17.74 14.34 -3.07
N GLN A 313 -16.71 15.14 -3.34
CA GLN A 313 -15.73 15.55 -2.31
C GLN A 313 -16.37 16.36 -1.17
N SER A 314 -17.49 17.05 -1.43
CA SER A 314 -18.25 17.79 -0.42
C SER A 314 -18.89 16.92 0.68
N LEU A 315 -19.01 15.62 0.46
CA LEU A 315 -19.52 14.67 1.45
C LEU A 315 -18.43 14.09 2.35
N LEU A 316 -17.16 14.36 2.04
CA LEU A 316 -16.00 13.83 2.76
C LEU A 316 -15.53 14.80 3.84
N HIS A 317 -16.13 14.75 5.01
CA HIS A 317 -15.81 15.58 6.17
C HIS A 317 -15.74 14.75 7.46
N GLU A 318 -15.13 15.24 8.52
CA GLU A 318 -14.87 14.51 9.77
C GLU A 318 -16.12 13.84 10.35
N ARG A 319 -17.25 14.55 10.36
CA ARG A 319 -18.53 14.04 10.88
C ARG A 319 -19.07 12.84 10.10
N SER A 320 -18.60 12.62 8.86
CA SER A 320 -19.02 11.49 8.01
C SER A 320 -18.10 10.26 8.10
N LEU A 321 -17.13 10.23 9.01
CA LEU A 321 -16.15 9.14 9.13
C LEU A 321 -16.82 7.75 9.19
N PHE A 322 -17.79 7.57 10.08
CA PHE A 322 -18.46 6.27 10.25
C PHE A 322 -19.31 5.88 9.06
N GLN A 323 -19.90 6.85 8.36
CA GLN A 323 -20.63 6.56 7.11
C GLN A 323 -19.71 5.92 6.08
N TRP A 324 -18.51 6.48 5.86
CA TRP A 324 -17.57 5.97 4.87
C TRP A 324 -16.84 4.72 5.36
N LEU A 325 -16.67 4.56 6.66
CA LEU A 325 -16.16 3.32 7.23
C LEU A 325 -17.14 2.17 7.01
N HIS A 326 -18.45 2.39 7.22
CA HIS A 326 -19.50 1.41 6.93
C HIS A 326 -19.52 1.05 5.44
N GLU A 327 -19.42 2.04 4.54
CA GLU A 327 -19.34 1.79 3.09
C GLU A 327 -18.12 0.94 2.74
N GLY A 328 -16.96 1.23 3.36
CA GLY A 328 -15.75 0.43 3.20
C GLY A 328 -15.88 -1.01 3.72
N LEU A 329 -16.53 -1.20 4.87
CA LEU A 329 -16.82 -2.53 5.43
C LEU A 329 -17.80 -3.31 4.55
N TYR A 330 -18.86 -2.63 4.06
CA TYR A 330 -19.81 -3.23 3.14
C TYR A 330 -19.13 -3.70 1.84
N ALA A 331 -18.29 -2.84 1.24
CA ALA A 331 -17.53 -3.19 0.05
C ALA A 331 -16.56 -4.36 0.30
N LEU A 332 -15.90 -4.39 1.47
CA LEU A 332 -15.04 -5.50 1.87
C LEU A 332 -15.83 -6.80 2.05
N ARG A 333 -16.99 -6.74 2.69
CA ARG A 333 -17.90 -7.88 2.84
C ARG A 333 -18.32 -8.44 1.48
N VAL A 334 -18.75 -7.56 0.56
CA VAL A 334 -19.12 -7.97 -0.81
C VAL A 334 -17.94 -8.63 -1.52
N ALA A 335 -16.74 -8.04 -1.45
CA ALA A 335 -15.55 -8.61 -2.06
C ALA A 335 -15.20 -10.00 -1.51
N ILE A 336 -15.36 -10.22 -0.20
CA ILE A 336 -15.17 -11.53 0.45
C ILE A 336 -16.24 -12.51 0.01
N ASP A 337 -17.51 -12.08 -0.06
CA ASP A 337 -18.65 -12.94 -0.40
C ASP A 337 -18.62 -13.39 -1.86
N THR A 338 -18.41 -12.47 -2.78
CA THR A 338 -18.37 -12.77 -4.22
C THR A 338 -17.02 -13.32 -4.69
N LYS A 339 -15.96 -13.14 -3.92
CA LYS A 339 -14.55 -13.32 -4.34
C LYS A 339 -14.21 -12.45 -5.56
N GLU A 340 -14.79 -11.27 -5.64
CA GLU A 340 -14.56 -10.31 -6.73
C GLU A 340 -14.25 -8.93 -6.18
N LEU A 341 -13.13 -8.37 -6.64
CA LEU A 341 -12.74 -6.99 -6.42
C LEU A 341 -11.96 -6.49 -7.62
N PRO A 342 -12.53 -5.61 -8.46
CA PRO A 342 -11.81 -5.01 -9.57
C PRO A 342 -10.61 -4.20 -9.10
N TYR A 343 -9.46 -4.40 -9.77
CA TYR A 343 -8.30 -3.55 -9.53
C TYR A 343 -8.57 -2.12 -10.03
N TYR A 344 -8.24 -1.12 -9.25
CA TYR A 344 -8.57 0.28 -9.55
C TYR A 344 -7.97 0.79 -10.86
N MET A 345 -6.75 0.38 -11.21
CA MET A 345 -6.09 0.77 -12.47
C MET A 345 -6.53 -0.10 -13.67
N ILE A 346 -6.80 -1.38 -13.45
CA ILE A 346 -7.21 -2.36 -14.47
C ILE A 346 -8.45 -3.09 -13.96
N PRO A 347 -9.69 -2.60 -14.23
CA PRO A 347 -10.91 -3.21 -13.68
C PRO A 347 -11.12 -4.68 -14.05
N GLU A 348 -10.58 -5.11 -15.17
CA GLU A 348 -10.64 -6.50 -15.63
C GLU A 348 -9.83 -7.47 -14.74
N ARG A 349 -8.88 -6.95 -13.97
CA ARG A 349 -8.10 -7.74 -13.01
C ARG A 349 -8.86 -7.88 -11.70
N ASN A 350 -9.27 -9.11 -11.38
CA ASN A 350 -9.87 -9.42 -10.07
C ASN A 350 -8.79 -9.64 -9.01
N LEU A 351 -8.73 -8.80 -7.98
CA LEU A 351 -7.75 -8.90 -6.89
C LEU A 351 -8.01 -10.07 -5.94
N MET A 352 -9.20 -10.67 -5.99
CA MET A 352 -9.59 -11.81 -5.16
C MET A 352 -9.49 -13.15 -5.89
N ALA A 353 -9.11 -13.18 -7.18
CA ALA A 353 -9.12 -14.38 -8.02
C ALA A 353 -8.23 -15.51 -7.47
N ALA A 354 -7.04 -15.17 -6.96
CA ALA A 354 -6.09 -16.14 -6.39
C ALA A 354 -6.17 -16.24 -4.85
N CYS A 355 -7.26 -15.73 -4.25
CA CYS A 355 -7.48 -15.72 -2.81
C CYS A 355 -7.77 -17.14 -2.30
N ALA A 356 -6.92 -17.63 -1.39
CA ALA A 356 -7.06 -18.95 -0.79
C ALA A 356 -8.05 -18.97 0.39
N LEU A 357 -9.16 -18.22 0.30
CA LEU A 357 -10.17 -18.08 1.34
C LEU A 357 -11.02 -19.35 1.47
N GLU A 358 -10.93 -19.99 2.62
CA GLU A 358 -11.69 -21.18 2.97
C GLU A 358 -13.16 -20.83 3.28
N HIS A 359 -14.07 -21.78 3.07
CA HIS A 359 -15.51 -21.51 3.20
C HIS A 359 -15.91 -21.10 4.62
N GLU A 360 -15.45 -21.79 5.64
CA GLU A 360 -15.75 -21.46 7.03
C GLU A 360 -15.19 -20.09 7.44
N GLN A 361 -13.97 -19.79 7.03
CA GLN A 361 -13.36 -18.49 7.26
C GLN A 361 -14.13 -17.37 6.57
N LYS A 362 -14.60 -17.59 5.33
CA LYS A 362 -15.46 -16.66 4.60
C LYS A 362 -16.72 -16.34 5.41
N LEU A 363 -17.46 -17.35 5.86
CA LEU A 363 -18.70 -17.17 6.63
C LEU A 363 -18.44 -16.44 7.95
N SER A 364 -17.39 -16.82 8.67
CA SER A 364 -16.99 -16.16 9.93
C SER A 364 -16.66 -14.67 9.73
N TRP A 365 -15.92 -14.34 8.67
CA TRP A 365 -15.57 -12.94 8.38
C TRP A 365 -16.78 -12.10 7.96
N ILE A 366 -17.69 -12.67 7.14
CA ILE A 366 -18.93 -12.01 6.75
C ILE A 366 -19.78 -11.71 7.99
N ALA A 367 -19.97 -12.69 8.90
CA ALA A 367 -20.69 -12.47 10.14
C ALA A 367 -20.05 -11.37 11.00
N THR A 368 -18.73 -11.45 11.19
CA THR A 368 -17.97 -10.44 11.95
C THR A 368 -18.13 -9.03 11.37
N ILE A 369 -18.06 -8.89 10.04
CA ILE A 369 -18.23 -7.57 9.39
C ILE A 369 -19.67 -7.08 9.54
N ASN A 370 -20.68 -7.96 9.44
CA ASN A 370 -22.08 -7.58 9.67
C ASN A 370 -22.29 -7.07 11.10
N ASP A 371 -21.77 -7.80 12.11
CA ASP A 371 -21.81 -7.35 13.50
C ASP A 371 -21.19 -5.95 13.66
N MET A 372 -20.02 -5.70 13.05
CA MET A 372 -19.37 -4.39 13.10
C MET A 372 -20.22 -3.27 12.46
N ILE A 373 -20.89 -3.56 11.35
CA ILE A 373 -21.78 -2.59 10.70
C ILE A 373 -22.97 -2.28 11.60
N GLU A 374 -23.57 -3.29 12.25
CA GLU A 374 -24.71 -3.14 13.17
C GLU A 374 -24.32 -2.40 14.46
N GLU A 375 -23.12 -2.60 14.99
CA GLU A 375 -22.59 -1.91 16.16
C GLU A 375 -22.40 -0.40 15.94
N GLY A 376 -22.33 0.05 14.69
CA GLY A 376 -22.08 1.46 14.39
C GLY A 376 -20.75 1.95 14.94
N PRO A 377 -20.65 3.16 15.53
CA PRO A 377 -19.40 3.70 16.07
C PRO A 377 -18.73 2.85 17.13
N ILE A 378 -19.48 2.04 17.88
CA ILE A 378 -18.92 1.20 18.96
C ILE A 378 -17.94 0.15 18.41
N MET A 379 -18.07 -0.22 17.14
CA MET A 379 -17.16 -1.15 16.47
C MET A 379 -15.66 -0.80 16.61
N ILE A 380 -15.32 0.50 16.74
CA ILE A 380 -13.92 0.92 16.91
C ILE A 380 -13.25 0.35 18.16
N LEU A 381 -14.05 -0.01 19.19
CA LEU A 381 -13.54 -0.66 20.39
C LEU A 381 -13.01 -2.08 20.14
N ARG A 382 -13.35 -2.71 19.01
CA ARG A 382 -12.75 -3.96 18.54
C ARG A 382 -11.29 -3.77 18.11
N LEU A 383 -10.86 -2.51 17.81
CA LEU A 383 -9.52 -2.16 17.37
C LEU A 383 -8.64 -1.83 18.60
N PRO A 384 -7.64 -2.68 18.93
CA PRO A 384 -6.85 -2.53 20.15
C PRO A 384 -6.12 -1.18 20.27
N LYS A 385 -5.60 -0.66 19.17
CA LYS A 385 -4.96 0.66 19.13
C LYS A 385 -5.94 1.78 19.50
N ILE A 386 -7.11 1.80 18.88
CA ILE A 386 -8.14 2.82 19.13
C ILE A 386 -8.63 2.71 20.59
N ARG A 387 -8.92 1.50 21.07
CA ARG A 387 -9.37 1.27 22.45
C ARG A 387 -8.36 1.77 23.46
N ARG A 388 -7.06 1.50 23.27
CA ARG A 388 -6.01 2.01 24.15
C ARG A 388 -5.93 3.54 24.11
N ALA A 389 -6.03 4.13 22.91
CA ALA A 389 -6.02 5.57 22.76
C ALA A 389 -7.20 6.24 23.46
N LEU A 390 -8.41 5.68 23.35
CA LEU A 390 -9.61 6.16 24.06
C LEU A 390 -9.44 6.13 25.59
N ILE A 391 -8.87 5.05 26.14
CA ILE A 391 -8.60 4.93 27.58
C ILE A 391 -7.58 5.98 28.05
N ALA A 392 -6.58 6.26 27.22
CA ALA A 392 -5.50 7.20 27.55
C ALA A 392 -5.83 8.67 27.25
N HIS A 393 -6.95 8.96 26.58
CA HIS A 393 -7.36 10.32 26.17
C HIS A 393 -8.04 11.07 27.33
N PRO A 394 -7.78 12.40 27.50
CA PRO A 394 -6.79 13.19 26.76
C PRO A 394 -5.35 12.99 27.27
N GLU A 395 -5.20 12.71 28.53
CA GLU A 395 -3.92 12.39 29.17
C GLU A 395 -3.97 10.96 29.75
N PRO A 396 -2.93 10.14 29.60
CA PRO A 396 -1.56 10.47 29.14
C PRO A 396 -1.34 10.45 27.61
N LEU A 397 -2.35 10.15 26.78
CA LEU A 397 -2.21 9.98 25.32
C LEU A 397 -1.47 11.16 24.67
N ARG A 398 -1.88 12.38 24.95
CA ARG A 398 -1.33 13.60 24.33
C ARG A 398 0.18 13.73 24.59
N TRP A 399 0.63 13.42 25.77
CA TRP A 399 2.04 13.50 26.13
C TRP A 399 2.87 12.43 25.42
N TYR A 400 2.45 11.15 25.50
CA TYR A 400 3.17 10.04 24.86
C TYR A 400 3.17 10.20 23.33
N SER A 401 2.07 10.63 22.73
CA SER A 401 1.99 10.91 21.31
C SER A 401 2.96 12.03 20.88
N GLY A 402 3.10 13.08 21.68
CA GLY A 402 4.06 14.14 21.39
C GLY A 402 5.50 13.61 21.36
N ARG A 403 5.88 12.80 22.37
CA ARG A 403 7.23 12.21 22.45
C ARG A 403 7.48 11.21 21.32
N ARG A 404 6.47 10.39 20.98
CA ARG A 404 6.57 9.46 19.88
C ARG A 404 6.75 10.17 18.54
N ILE A 405 5.98 11.21 18.25
CA ILE A 405 6.09 11.99 17.01
C ILE A 405 7.46 12.67 16.92
N GLU A 406 7.91 13.26 18.02
CA GLU A 406 9.25 13.88 18.09
C GLU A 406 10.35 12.84 17.81
N MET A 407 10.29 11.69 18.49
CA MET A 407 11.22 10.57 18.26
C MET A 407 11.24 10.12 16.81
N GLU A 408 10.06 9.95 16.20
CA GLU A 408 9.94 9.56 14.80
C GLU A 408 10.56 10.60 13.87
N MET A 409 10.34 11.89 14.11
CA MET A 409 10.97 12.95 13.29
C MET A 409 12.50 12.90 13.38
N LEU A 410 13.04 12.63 14.57
CA LEU A 410 14.48 12.47 14.75
C LEU A 410 15.01 11.21 14.02
N GLU A 411 14.26 10.09 14.03
CA GLU A 411 14.61 8.89 13.24
C GLU A 411 14.63 9.18 11.74
N LEU A 412 13.64 9.90 11.24
CA LEU A 412 13.59 10.27 9.82
C LEU A 412 14.76 11.20 9.42
N ILE A 413 15.16 12.12 10.30
CA ILE A 413 16.35 12.95 10.10
C ILE A 413 17.61 12.09 10.10
N ALA A 414 17.77 11.20 11.07
CA ALA A 414 18.91 10.30 11.16
C ALA A 414 19.02 9.39 9.92
N MET A 415 17.92 8.82 9.47
CA MET A 415 17.86 8.01 8.24
C MET A 415 18.36 8.77 7.02
N ASN A 416 17.90 10.01 6.83
CA ASN A 416 18.33 10.84 5.68
C ASN A 416 19.81 11.23 5.76
N ARG A 417 20.34 11.47 6.96
CA ARG A 417 21.75 11.83 7.14
C ARG A 417 22.66 10.62 7.02
N GLY A 418 22.28 9.47 7.59
CA GLY A 418 23.02 8.23 7.45
C GLY A 418 23.11 7.74 6.00
N ALA A 419 22.11 8.01 5.17
CA ALA A 419 22.14 7.71 3.74
C ALA A 419 23.19 8.57 2.95
N LEU A 420 23.71 9.65 3.55
CA LEU A 420 24.77 10.50 2.97
C LEU A 420 26.20 10.00 3.31
N ASP A 421 26.32 8.87 4.01
CA ASP A 421 27.61 8.32 4.47
C ASP A 421 28.48 9.35 5.23
N MET A 422 27.85 10.21 6.01
CA MET A 422 28.51 11.19 6.86
C MET A 422 29.09 10.47 8.09
N ASP A 423 30.30 10.85 8.48
CA ASP A 423 30.90 10.38 9.73
C ASP A 423 30.05 10.82 10.93
N GLU A 424 29.45 9.86 11.63
CA GLU A 424 28.52 10.11 12.75
C GLU A 424 29.18 10.93 13.87
N ASP A 425 30.47 10.78 14.11
CA ASP A 425 31.20 11.47 15.18
C ASP A 425 31.50 12.95 14.85
N THR A 426 31.57 13.32 13.59
CA THR A 426 31.85 14.68 13.13
C THR A 426 30.60 15.44 12.70
N ASP A 427 29.47 14.77 12.49
CA ASP A 427 28.20 15.39 12.13
C ASP A 427 27.48 15.97 13.36
N VAL A 428 27.65 17.27 13.60
CA VAL A 428 27.05 18.01 14.72
C VAL A 428 25.51 17.84 14.80
N ILE A 429 24.85 17.76 13.65
CA ILE A 429 23.39 17.54 13.63
C ILE A 429 23.07 16.10 14.04
N MET A 430 23.80 15.11 13.58
CA MET A 430 23.61 13.73 13.99
C MET A 430 23.83 13.57 15.50
N VAL A 431 24.88 14.14 16.04
CA VAL A 431 25.14 14.14 17.50
C VAL A 431 23.97 14.77 18.25
N ALA A 432 23.45 15.92 17.81
CA ALA A 432 22.29 16.56 18.43
C ALA A 432 21.03 15.70 18.35
N VAL A 433 20.78 15.03 17.22
CA VAL A 433 19.66 14.09 17.02
C VAL A 433 19.77 12.91 17.98
N LEU A 434 20.95 12.27 18.06
CA LEU A 434 21.17 11.12 18.95
C LEU A 434 21.03 11.50 20.43
N THR A 435 21.58 12.68 20.82
CA THR A 435 21.43 13.22 22.19
C THR A 435 19.95 13.42 22.51
N ARG A 436 19.19 14.10 21.64
CA ARG A 436 17.76 14.35 21.90
C ARG A 436 16.94 13.06 21.95
N LYS A 437 17.24 12.06 21.12
CA LYS A 437 16.62 10.72 21.20
C LYS A 437 16.86 10.07 22.57
N ALA A 438 18.09 10.14 23.09
CA ALA A 438 18.43 9.60 24.40
C ALA A 438 17.65 10.34 25.52
N ASP A 439 17.52 11.68 25.42
CA ASP A 439 16.74 12.47 26.37
C ASP A 439 15.26 12.07 26.38
N ILE A 440 14.64 11.93 25.19
CA ILE A 440 13.25 11.50 25.07
C ILE A 440 13.05 10.11 25.68
N MET A 441 13.95 9.17 25.43
CA MET A 441 13.88 7.83 26.03
C MET A 441 13.95 7.88 27.56
N LYS A 442 14.79 8.76 28.11
CA LYS A 442 14.87 8.98 29.56
C LYS A 442 13.57 9.60 30.09
N GLU A 443 13.06 10.68 29.48
CA GLU A 443 11.79 11.30 29.87
C GLU A 443 10.63 10.31 29.89
N VAL A 444 10.53 9.45 28.85
CA VAL A 444 9.48 8.43 28.75
C VAL A 444 9.63 7.37 29.85
N ARG A 445 10.86 6.89 30.09
CA ARG A 445 11.16 5.93 31.16
C ARG A 445 10.77 6.47 32.51
N ASP A 446 11.22 7.69 32.85
CA ASP A 446 10.98 8.32 34.14
C ASP A 446 9.47 8.48 34.41
N ARG A 447 8.71 8.85 33.39
CA ARG A 447 7.24 8.94 33.45
C ARG A 447 6.60 7.56 33.65
N MET A 448 6.99 6.55 32.90
CA MET A 448 6.46 5.19 33.02
C MET A 448 6.69 4.61 34.40
N ILE A 449 7.89 4.83 34.98
CA ILE A 449 8.19 4.43 36.35
C ILE A 449 7.26 5.14 37.36
N THR A 450 7.05 6.45 37.17
CA THR A 450 6.15 7.25 38.02
C THR A 450 4.71 6.76 37.94
N GLU A 451 4.26 6.32 36.74
CA GLU A 451 2.94 5.75 36.50
C GLU A 451 2.81 4.28 36.98
N GLY A 452 3.89 3.70 37.55
CA GLY A 452 3.90 2.34 38.09
C GLY A 452 4.09 1.24 37.05
N CYS A 453 4.52 1.58 35.83
CA CYS A 453 4.84 0.60 34.81
C CYS A 453 6.15 -0.12 35.15
N ARG A 454 6.17 -1.46 34.97
CA ARG A 454 7.41 -2.24 35.03
C ARG A 454 8.09 -2.22 33.68
N GLU A 455 9.29 -1.67 33.64
CA GLU A 455 10.12 -1.65 32.43
C GLU A 455 10.99 -2.92 32.38
N ASN A 456 11.00 -3.60 31.24
CA ASN A 456 11.84 -4.79 31.05
C ASN A 456 12.99 -4.54 30.04
N ASN A 457 12.80 -3.70 29.00
CA ASN A 457 13.85 -3.37 28.03
C ASN A 457 13.48 -2.16 27.13
N LEU A 458 14.43 -1.69 26.31
CA LEU A 458 14.25 -0.59 25.35
C LEU A 458 13.13 -0.84 24.31
N HIS A 459 12.96 -2.10 23.90
CA HIS A 459 11.91 -2.49 22.95
C HIS A 459 10.51 -2.26 23.55
N ASP A 460 10.32 -2.59 24.82
CA ASP A 460 9.06 -2.36 25.55
C ASP A 460 8.75 -0.86 25.68
N LEU A 461 9.76 -0.01 25.84
CA LEU A 461 9.61 1.45 25.83
C LEU A 461 9.08 1.97 24.51
N TYR A 462 9.69 1.55 23.39
CA TYR A 462 9.20 1.91 22.05
C TYR A 462 7.77 1.41 21.81
N HIS A 463 7.48 0.16 22.16
CA HIS A 463 6.14 -0.41 22.04
C HIS A 463 5.10 0.32 22.90
N SER A 464 5.46 0.73 24.11
CA SER A 464 4.57 1.49 25.00
C SER A 464 4.27 2.89 24.48
N MET A 465 5.24 3.52 23.80
CA MET A 465 5.01 4.79 23.11
C MET A 465 4.16 4.63 21.84
N LEU A 466 4.18 3.47 21.21
CA LEU A 466 3.47 3.21 19.95
C LEU A 466 1.98 2.91 20.12
N LEU A 467 1.47 2.79 21.34
CA LEU A 467 0.06 2.55 21.72
C LEU A 467 -0.71 1.62 20.79
#